data_fcd89246bf05d70739e5c25f96e1538b
#
_entry.id   fcd89246bf05d70739e5c25f96e1538b
#
_cell.length_a   1.000
_cell.length_b   1.000
_cell.length_c   1.000
_cell.angle_alpha   90.00
_cell.angle_beta   90.00
_cell.angle_gamma   90.00
#
_symmetry.space_group_name_H-M   'P 1'
#
loop_
_entity.id
_entity.type
_entity.pdbx_description
1 polymer ?
#
loop_
_entity_poly.entity_id
_entity_poly.type
_entity_poly.pdbx_seq_one_letter_code
_entity_poly.pdbx_strand_id
1 'polypeptide(L)'
;MMTEQAKVPAIRFAGFTDPWEQRKLGEIVSIGAGAPPSAFSAGNFLYVKVDDLNESSHFQFDSAQRVDANTAVKPIRKGSIIFAKRGAAILGNKVRVLGKTAYIDTNMMALEPRGVDADFLWLFINQTGLYRIADTSTIPQINNKHIEPYPVDIPNMAEQQAIGTFFSRLDDLITLHQRKRLWFAK
;
A
#
# COMPACT_ATOMS: atom_id res chain seq x y z
N MET A 1 -14.06 28.36 -21.51
CA MET A 1 -14.07 27.44 -20.34
C MET A 1 -14.07 26.03 -20.89
N MET A 2 -12.94 25.34 -20.82
CA MET A 2 -12.92 23.90 -21.10
C MET A 2 -13.60 23.21 -19.92
N THR A 3 -14.72 22.57 -20.15
CA THR A 3 -15.37 21.69 -19.17
C THR A 3 -14.41 20.55 -18.89
N GLU A 4 -13.86 20.52 -17.70
CA GLU A 4 -13.08 19.39 -17.20
C GLU A 4 -13.99 18.16 -17.25
N GLN A 5 -13.70 17.27 -18.17
CA GLN A 5 -14.50 16.07 -18.38
C GLN A 5 -14.29 15.18 -17.15
N ALA A 6 -15.33 14.99 -16.37
CA ALA A 6 -15.29 14.13 -15.18
C ALA A 6 -14.67 12.79 -15.56
N LYS A 7 -13.53 12.45 -14.98
CA LYS A 7 -12.85 11.18 -15.22
C LYS A 7 -13.65 10.07 -14.54
N VAL A 8 -14.47 9.40 -15.32
CA VAL A 8 -15.28 8.27 -14.87
C VAL A 8 -14.73 7.02 -15.55
N PRO A 9 -14.45 5.94 -14.80
CA PRO A 9 -14.00 4.70 -15.42
C PRO A 9 -15.07 4.14 -16.34
N ALA A 10 -14.64 3.47 -17.42
CA ALA A 10 -15.54 2.88 -18.43
C ALA A 10 -16.44 1.78 -17.84
N ILE A 11 -16.04 1.14 -16.75
CA ILE A 11 -16.78 0.09 -16.05
C ILE A 11 -16.90 0.48 -14.58
N ARG A 12 -18.12 0.44 -14.04
CA ARG A 12 -18.45 0.73 -12.64
C ARG A 12 -19.42 -0.30 -12.10
N PHE A 13 -19.45 -0.45 -10.80
CA PHE A 13 -20.54 -1.18 -10.14
C PHE A 13 -21.87 -0.45 -10.34
N ALA A 14 -22.95 -1.23 -10.49
CA ALA A 14 -24.28 -0.66 -10.64
C ALA A 14 -24.68 0.20 -9.43
N GLY A 15 -25.35 1.31 -9.70
CA GLY A 15 -25.83 2.24 -8.66
C GLY A 15 -24.88 3.40 -8.35
N PHE A 16 -23.65 3.41 -8.86
CA PHE A 16 -22.73 4.54 -8.69
C PHE A 16 -22.71 5.41 -9.96
N THR A 17 -23.08 6.68 -9.83
CA THR A 17 -23.18 7.64 -10.93
C THR A 17 -22.41 8.92 -10.70
N ASP A 18 -22.03 9.21 -9.44
CA ASP A 18 -21.30 10.43 -9.08
C ASP A 18 -19.97 10.52 -9.81
N PRO A 19 -19.52 11.72 -10.23
CA PRO A 19 -18.20 11.88 -10.84
C PRO A 19 -17.10 11.56 -9.83
N TRP A 20 -15.99 11.01 -10.32
CA TRP A 20 -14.80 10.84 -9.50
C TRP A 20 -14.08 12.18 -9.34
N GLU A 21 -13.56 12.43 -8.13
CA GLU A 21 -12.82 13.64 -7.79
C GLU A 21 -11.32 13.41 -7.95
N GLN A 22 -10.62 14.31 -8.65
CA GLN A 22 -9.17 14.26 -8.69
C GLN A 22 -8.58 14.92 -7.43
N ARG A 23 -7.76 14.16 -6.71
CA ARG A 23 -7.05 14.58 -5.51
C ARG A 23 -5.54 14.35 -5.68
N LYS A 24 -4.75 14.87 -4.75
CA LYS A 24 -3.34 14.50 -4.61
C LYS A 24 -3.20 13.45 -3.50
N LEU A 25 -2.31 12.47 -3.67
CA LEU A 25 -2.07 11.46 -2.64
C LEU A 25 -1.74 12.08 -1.28
N GLY A 26 -0.95 13.15 -1.22
CA GLY A 26 -0.63 13.85 0.02
C GLY A 26 -1.83 14.42 0.78
N GLU A 27 -2.97 14.62 0.12
CA GLU A 27 -4.21 15.09 0.76
C GLU A 27 -4.97 13.97 1.45
N ILE A 28 -4.80 12.73 0.99
CA ILE A 28 -5.56 11.56 1.45
C ILE A 28 -4.73 10.52 2.21
N VAL A 29 -3.44 10.78 2.43
CA VAL A 29 -2.57 9.93 3.23
C VAL A 29 -1.69 10.73 4.18
N SER A 30 -1.23 10.10 5.26
CA SER A 30 -0.06 10.53 6.03
C SER A 30 1.11 9.62 5.68
N ILE A 31 2.26 10.21 5.38
CA ILE A 31 3.45 9.43 5.04
C ILE A 31 4.17 9.02 6.33
N GLY A 32 4.35 7.72 6.53
CA GLY A 32 5.10 7.14 7.62
C GLY A 32 6.51 6.73 7.19
N ALA A 33 7.49 7.02 8.04
CA ALA A 33 8.88 6.65 7.82
C ALA A 33 9.30 5.48 8.70
N GLY A 34 10.22 4.64 8.19
CA GLY A 34 10.86 3.60 8.96
C GLY A 34 12.06 4.08 9.76
N ALA A 35 12.52 3.24 10.68
CA ALA A 35 13.70 3.45 11.50
C ALA A 35 14.65 2.24 11.40
N PRO A 36 15.97 2.41 11.64
CA PRO A 36 16.92 1.30 11.54
C PRO A 36 16.70 0.29 12.67
N PRO A 37 17.05 -0.99 12.47
CA PRO A 37 16.93 -2.02 13.51
C PRO A 37 17.67 -1.67 14.80
N SER A 38 18.78 -0.93 14.69
CA SER A 38 19.59 -0.45 15.84
C SER A 38 18.86 0.53 16.76
N ALA A 39 17.72 1.08 16.33
CA ALA A 39 16.87 1.92 17.16
C ALA A 39 16.02 1.12 18.16
N PHE A 40 16.01 -0.21 18.07
CA PHE A 40 15.10 -1.07 18.83
C PHE A 40 15.85 -2.16 19.58
N SER A 41 15.25 -2.61 20.69
CA SER A 41 15.58 -3.86 21.35
C SER A 41 14.69 -5.01 20.83
N ALA A 42 15.06 -6.25 21.13
CA ALA A 42 14.20 -7.41 20.83
C ALA A 42 12.89 -7.34 21.62
N GLY A 43 11.78 -7.69 20.99
CA GLY A 43 10.45 -7.59 21.59
C GLY A 43 9.36 -8.32 20.83
N ASN A 44 8.12 -7.84 20.91
CA ASN A 44 6.94 -8.54 20.37
C ASN A 44 6.26 -7.82 19.20
N PHE A 45 6.62 -6.57 18.90
CA PHE A 45 6.04 -5.85 17.75
C PHE A 45 6.65 -6.33 16.44
N LEU A 46 5.85 -6.35 15.40
CA LEU A 46 6.33 -6.58 14.04
C LEU A 46 7.36 -5.52 13.67
N TYR A 47 8.47 -5.95 13.09
CA TYR A 47 9.43 -5.08 12.42
C TYR A 47 9.57 -5.55 10.97
N VAL A 48 8.85 -4.89 10.07
CA VAL A 48 8.74 -5.32 8.67
C VAL A 48 9.87 -4.74 7.83
N LYS A 49 10.59 -5.61 7.14
CA LYS A 49 11.62 -5.29 6.16
C LYS A 49 11.16 -5.56 4.75
N VAL A 50 11.94 -5.12 3.79
CA VAL A 50 11.64 -5.33 2.35
C VAL A 50 11.47 -6.80 2.01
N ASP A 51 12.28 -7.69 2.59
CA ASP A 51 12.24 -9.14 2.31
C ASP A 51 10.95 -9.80 2.83
N ASP A 52 10.40 -9.29 3.94
CA ASP A 52 9.13 -9.82 4.49
C ASP A 52 7.95 -9.65 3.51
N LEU A 53 8.02 -8.68 2.59
CA LEU A 53 6.99 -8.47 1.56
C LEU A 53 6.90 -9.61 0.54
N ASN A 54 7.85 -10.54 0.54
CA ASN A 54 7.82 -11.74 -0.30
C ASN A 54 6.83 -12.79 0.21
N GLU A 55 6.55 -12.79 1.52
CA GLU A 55 5.77 -13.82 2.21
C GLU A 55 4.25 -13.61 2.08
N SER A 56 3.82 -12.50 1.51
CA SER A 56 2.39 -12.16 1.37
C SER A 56 2.07 -11.63 -0.02
N SER A 57 0.79 -11.62 -0.38
CA SER A 57 0.29 -11.02 -1.63
C SER A 57 -0.44 -9.69 -1.38
N HIS A 58 -1.26 -9.61 -0.34
CA HIS A 58 -2.08 -8.45 -0.02
C HIS A 58 -1.82 -7.96 1.40
N PHE A 59 -2.13 -8.77 2.43
CA PHE A 59 -1.97 -8.38 3.82
C PHE A 59 -0.64 -8.86 4.40
N GLN A 60 0.06 -7.97 5.13
CA GLN A 60 1.25 -8.28 5.90
C GLN A 60 0.87 -8.48 7.36
N PHE A 61 0.85 -9.73 7.82
CA PHE A 61 0.49 -10.10 9.20
C PHE A 61 1.68 -10.48 10.05
N ASP A 62 2.84 -10.74 9.44
CA ASP A 62 4.03 -11.25 10.11
C ASP A 62 5.31 -10.60 9.59
N SER A 63 6.40 -10.78 10.31
CA SER A 63 7.75 -10.36 9.95
C SER A 63 8.78 -11.31 10.59
N ALA A 64 9.92 -11.51 9.93
CA ALA A 64 11.00 -12.34 10.44
C ALA A 64 11.61 -11.78 11.74
N GLN A 65 11.63 -10.46 11.89
CA GLN A 65 12.16 -9.76 13.07
C GLN A 65 11.02 -9.20 13.91
N ARG A 66 11.21 -9.25 15.26
CA ARG A 66 10.34 -8.63 16.25
C ARG A 66 11.15 -7.67 17.09
N VAL A 67 10.54 -6.54 17.47
CA VAL A 67 11.17 -5.48 18.25
C VAL A 67 10.29 -5.06 19.43
N ASP A 68 10.88 -4.40 20.42
CA ASP A 68 10.13 -3.77 21.49
C ASP A 68 9.68 -2.35 21.09
N ALA A 69 8.72 -1.81 21.83
CA ALA A 69 8.23 -0.46 21.61
C ALA A 69 9.36 0.57 21.84
N ASN A 70 9.46 1.54 20.94
CA ASN A 70 10.35 2.67 21.10
C ASN A 70 9.53 3.97 21.07
N THR A 71 9.56 4.73 22.15
CA THR A 71 8.79 5.98 22.29
C THR A 71 9.25 7.09 21.36
N ALA A 72 10.50 7.01 20.85
CA ALA A 72 11.05 7.98 19.90
C ALA A 72 10.65 7.68 18.44
N VAL A 73 10.08 6.49 18.16
CA VAL A 73 9.68 6.05 16.81
C VAL A 73 8.18 5.82 16.78
N LYS A 74 7.49 6.53 15.90
CA LYS A 74 6.04 6.33 15.73
C LYS A 74 5.78 5.01 15.02
N PRO A 75 5.00 4.08 15.61
CA PRO A 75 4.59 2.86 14.92
C PRO A 75 3.64 3.17 13.78
N ILE A 76 3.71 2.39 12.73
CA ILE A 76 2.80 2.45 11.57
C ILE A 76 1.54 1.68 11.91
N ARG A 77 0.38 2.32 11.75
CA ARG A 77 -0.90 1.75 12.13
C ARG A 77 -1.34 0.63 11.19
N LYS A 78 -2.08 -0.34 11.73
CA LYS A 78 -2.85 -1.32 10.95
C LYS A 78 -3.67 -0.60 9.85
N GLY A 79 -3.75 -1.20 8.67
CA GLY A 79 -4.45 -0.63 7.51
C GLY A 79 -3.59 0.31 6.66
N SER A 80 -2.36 0.63 7.08
CA SER A 80 -1.44 1.42 6.27
C SER A 80 -0.90 0.60 5.10
N ILE A 81 -0.72 1.27 3.96
CA ILE A 81 -0.08 0.68 2.78
C ILE A 81 1.43 0.80 2.95
N ILE A 82 2.15 -0.30 2.82
CA ILE A 82 3.60 -0.35 2.94
C ILE A 82 4.26 -0.89 1.68
N PHE A 83 5.44 -0.39 1.37
CA PHE A 83 6.25 -0.81 0.22
C PHE A 83 7.72 -0.40 0.38
N ALA A 84 8.58 -1.01 -0.43
CA ALA A 84 9.98 -0.60 -0.53
C ALA A 84 10.11 0.75 -1.23
N LYS A 85 10.89 1.69 -0.64
CA LYS A 85 11.12 3.02 -1.21
C LYS A 85 12.48 3.18 -1.89
N ARG A 86 13.31 2.13 -1.96
CA ARG A 86 14.65 2.16 -2.56
C ARG A 86 15.01 0.88 -3.29
N GLY A 87 15.79 1.05 -4.35
CA GLY A 87 16.48 -0.01 -5.06
C GLY A 87 15.57 -0.87 -5.94
N ALA A 88 16.10 -2.02 -6.36
CA ALA A 88 15.44 -2.95 -7.26
C ALA A 88 14.09 -3.48 -6.72
N ALA A 89 13.89 -3.45 -5.41
CA ALA A 89 12.62 -3.87 -4.79
C ALA A 89 11.41 -3.04 -5.22
N ILE A 90 11.62 -1.78 -5.65
CA ILE A 90 10.57 -0.94 -6.25
C ILE A 90 10.03 -1.58 -7.53
N LEU A 91 10.90 -2.17 -8.35
CA LEU A 91 10.53 -2.81 -9.62
C LEU A 91 9.67 -4.06 -9.40
N GLY A 92 9.83 -4.72 -8.25
CA GLY A 92 9.02 -5.87 -7.85
C GLY A 92 7.57 -5.52 -7.49
N ASN A 93 7.25 -4.24 -7.36
CA ASN A 93 5.91 -3.71 -7.08
C ASN A 93 5.20 -4.40 -5.89
N LYS A 94 5.94 -4.71 -4.82
CA LYS A 94 5.39 -5.40 -3.65
C LYS A 94 4.74 -4.40 -2.70
N VAL A 95 3.47 -4.14 -2.93
CA VAL A 95 2.63 -3.27 -2.11
C VAL A 95 1.79 -4.12 -1.18
N ARG A 96 1.76 -3.81 0.12
CA ARG A 96 1.02 -4.59 1.13
C ARG A 96 0.22 -3.68 2.03
N VAL A 97 -0.85 -4.21 2.60
CA VAL A 97 -1.63 -3.59 3.68
C VAL A 97 -1.17 -4.19 5.00
N LEU A 98 -0.81 -3.37 5.97
CA LEU A 98 -0.48 -3.85 7.31
C LEU A 98 -1.70 -4.47 8.00
N GLY A 99 -1.64 -5.75 8.31
CA GLY A 99 -2.66 -6.47 9.06
C GLY A 99 -2.63 -6.20 10.56
N LYS A 100 -1.51 -5.68 11.07
CA LYS A 100 -1.28 -5.30 12.48
C LYS A 100 -0.42 -4.03 12.53
N THR A 101 -0.50 -3.27 13.62
CA THR A 101 0.43 -2.16 13.89
C THR A 101 1.86 -2.70 13.97
N ALA A 102 2.81 -2.02 13.31
CA ALA A 102 4.17 -2.47 13.13
C ALA A 102 5.16 -1.31 13.10
N TYR A 103 6.44 -1.62 13.26
CA TYR A 103 7.54 -0.78 12.81
C TYR A 103 8.01 -1.25 11.45
N ILE A 104 8.62 -0.38 10.66
CA ILE A 104 9.15 -0.70 9.33
C ILE A 104 10.59 -0.24 9.21
N ASP A 105 11.36 -0.91 8.33
CA ASP A 105 12.76 -0.58 8.05
C ASP A 105 12.91 0.78 7.33
N THR A 106 14.09 1.39 7.44
CA THR A 106 14.43 2.66 6.80
C THR A 106 14.29 2.66 5.28
N ASN A 107 14.37 1.50 4.64
CA ASN A 107 14.20 1.35 3.19
C ASN A 107 12.73 1.17 2.77
N MET A 108 11.82 1.29 3.72
CA MET A 108 10.38 1.21 3.49
C MET A 108 9.69 2.55 3.69
N MET A 109 8.52 2.68 3.11
CA MET A 109 7.59 3.80 3.29
C MET A 109 6.21 3.24 3.61
N ALA A 110 5.48 3.99 4.42
CA ALA A 110 4.08 3.72 4.70
C ALA A 110 3.20 4.88 4.27
N LEU A 111 2.01 4.58 3.73
CA LEU A 111 0.94 5.54 3.48
C LEU A 111 -0.23 5.18 4.40
N GLU A 112 -0.44 5.98 5.45
CA GLU A 112 -1.58 5.83 6.35
C GLU A 112 -2.81 6.51 5.73
N PRO A 113 -3.90 5.78 5.40
CA PRO A 113 -5.11 6.37 4.79
C PRO A 113 -5.74 7.44 5.68
N ARG A 114 -6.18 8.54 5.05
CA ARG A 114 -6.92 9.64 5.66
C ARG A 114 -8.14 9.98 4.82
N GLY A 115 -9.33 9.51 5.23
CA GLY A 115 -10.56 9.74 4.47
C GLY A 115 -10.62 8.99 3.12
N VAL A 116 -9.83 7.93 2.98
CA VAL A 116 -9.83 7.01 1.84
C VAL A 116 -9.87 5.57 2.37
N ASP A 117 -10.53 4.69 1.63
CA ASP A 117 -10.57 3.25 1.95
C ASP A 117 -9.20 2.61 1.72
N ALA A 118 -8.74 1.78 2.67
CA ALA A 118 -7.40 1.18 2.63
C ALA A 118 -7.23 0.19 1.46
N ASP A 119 -8.23 -0.64 1.18
CA ASP A 119 -8.17 -1.62 0.09
C ASP A 119 -8.26 -0.93 -1.28
N PHE A 120 -9.06 0.14 -1.38
CA PHE A 120 -9.07 0.99 -2.57
C PHE A 120 -7.71 1.66 -2.81
N LEU A 121 -7.10 2.24 -1.76
CA LEU A 121 -5.78 2.86 -1.86
C LEU A 121 -4.70 1.84 -2.23
N TRP A 122 -4.73 0.64 -1.62
CA TRP A 122 -3.83 -0.46 -1.98
C TRP A 122 -3.96 -0.81 -3.46
N LEU A 123 -5.20 -1.00 -3.94
CA LEU A 123 -5.47 -1.31 -5.33
C LEU A 123 -4.93 -0.22 -6.26
N PHE A 124 -5.17 1.05 -5.93
CA PHE A 124 -4.68 2.19 -6.72
C PHE A 124 -3.14 2.18 -6.83
N ILE A 125 -2.42 2.06 -5.70
CA ILE A 125 -0.95 2.04 -5.69
C ILE A 125 -0.42 0.82 -6.44
N ASN A 126 -1.02 -0.35 -6.22
CA ASN A 126 -0.61 -1.61 -6.85
C ASN A 126 -0.80 -1.58 -8.38
N GLN A 127 -1.91 -1.03 -8.85
CA GLN A 127 -2.23 -0.87 -10.29
C GLN A 127 -1.38 0.21 -10.96
N THR A 128 -1.13 1.32 -10.27
CA THR A 128 -0.24 2.38 -10.76
C THR A 128 1.16 1.85 -10.99
N GLY A 129 1.67 1.03 -10.06
CA GLY A 129 3.03 0.53 -10.07
C GLY A 129 4.03 1.51 -9.46
N LEU A 130 4.78 1.06 -8.47
CA LEU A 130 5.75 1.89 -7.72
C LEU A 130 6.81 2.52 -8.64
N TYR A 131 7.20 1.84 -9.72
CA TYR A 131 8.19 2.34 -10.68
C TYR A 131 7.73 3.59 -11.43
N ARG A 132 6.40 3.80 -11.58
CA ARG A 132 5.83 5.01 -12.20
C ARG A 132 5.82 6.21 -11.24
N ILE A 133 5.82 5.94 -9.93
CA ILE A 133 5.87 6.97 -8.89
C ILE A 133 7.33 7.34 -8.59
N ALA A 134 8.25 6.38 -8.74
CA ALA A 134 9.65 6.52 -8.37
C ALA A 134 10.43 7.44 -9.31
N ASP A 135 11.46 8.09 -8.76
CA ASP A 135 12.57 8.59 -9.55
C ASP A 135 13.48 7.40 -9.95
N THR A 136 13.63 7.20 -11.23
CA THR A 136 14.43 6.09 -11.81
C THR A 136 15.67 6.57 -12.56
N SER A 137 16.04 7.84 -12.40
CA SER A 137 17.20 8.45 -13.08
C SER A 137 18.53 7.79 -12.72
N THR A 138 18.62 7.23 -11.52
CA THR A 138 19.77 6.47 -11.02
C THR A 138 19.29 5.18 -10.33
N ILE A 139 19.56 5.02 -9.03
CA ILE A 139 18.95 3.95 -8.23
C ILE A 139 17.50 4.32 -7.96
N PRO A 140 16.52 3.47 -8.31
CA PRO A 140 15.11 3.76 -8.07
C PRO A 140 14.83 4.17 -6.63
N GLN A 141 14.11 5.29 -6.44
CA GLN A 141 13.75 5.77 -5.12
C GLN A 141 12.40 6.51 -5.11
N ILE A 142 11.69 6.39 -4.00
CA ILE A 142 10.45 7.09 -3.71
C ILE A 142 10.66 7.95 -2.47
N ASN A 143 10.39 9.25 -2.58
CA ASN A 143 10.44 10.22 -1.49
C ASN A 143 9.09 10.94 -1.39
N ASN A 144 8.87 11.70 -0.33
CA ASN A 144 7.63 12.45 -0.13
C ASN A 144 7.28 13.33 -1.33
N LYS A 145 8.26 13.98 -1.95
CA LYS A 145 8.07 14.82 -3.15
C LYS A 145 7.48 14.06 -4.35
N HIS A 146 7.56 12.73 -4.38
CA HIS A 146 6.98 11.91 -5.43
C HIS A 146 5.55 11.46 -5.08
N ILE A 147 5.26 11.29 -3.78
CA ILE A 147 3.95 10.89 -3.27
C ILE A 147 2.99 12.08 -3.17
N GLU A 148 3.43 13.16 -2.52
CA GLU A 148 2.54 14.28 -2.18
C GLU A 148 1.78 14.87 -3.38
N PRO A 149 2.42 15.16 -4.54
CA PRO A 149 1.74 15.74 -5.69
C PRO A 149 1.07 14.70 -6.59
N TYR A 150 1.23 13.38 -6.32
CA TYR A 150 0.78 12.35 -7.26
C TYR A 150 -0.74 12.36 -7.40
N PRO A 151 -1.28 12.48 -8.63
CA PRO A 151 -2.72 12.58 -8.84
C PRO A 151 -3.41 11.22 -8.65
N VAL A 152 -4.56 11.23 -8.04
CA VAL A 152 -5.44 10.09 -7.88
C VAL A 152 -6.87 10.51 -8.14
N ASP A 153 -7.60 9.76 -8.97
CA ASP A 153 -9.02 9.95 -9.16
C ASP A 153 -9.75 9.04 -8.17
N ILE A 154 -10.59 9.60 -7.29
CA ILE A 154 -11.28 8.87 -6.22
C ILE A 154 -12.80 9.05 -6.31
N PRO A 155 -13.57 7.95 -6.17
CA PRO A 155 -15.01 8.00 -6.02
C PRO A 155 -15.42 8.40 -4.60
N ASN A 156 -16.72 8.49 -4.34
CA ASN A 156 -17.23 8.57 -2.98
C ASN A 156 -16.87 7.34 -2.15
N MET A 157 -16.92 7.44 -0.81
CA MET A 157 -16.48 6.39 0.11
C MET A 157 -17.22 5.05 -0.11
N ALA A 158 -18.51 5.07 -0.41
CA ALA A 158 -19.27 3.85 -0.62
C ALA A 158 -18.79 3.07 -1.85
N GLU A 159 -18.45 3.78 -2.93
CA GLU A 159 -17.87 3.16 -4.12
C GLU A 159 -16.44 2.69 -3.90
N GLN A 160 -15.62 3.45 -3.16
CA GLN A 160 -14.27 3.01 -2.76
C GLN A 160 -14.34 1.67 -2.03
N GLN A 161 -15.23 1.55 -1.05
CA GLN A 161 -15.42 0.31 -0.28
C GLN A 161 -15.91 -0.85 -1.16
N ALA A 162 -16.83 -0.59 -2.09
CA ALA A 162 -17.32 -1.60 -3.02
C ALA A 162 -16.17 -2.12 -3.92
N ILE A 163 -15.34 -1.21 -4.48
CA ILE A 163 -14.19 -1.54 -5.31
C ILE A 163 -13.15 -2.29 -4.48
N GLY A 164 -12.72 -1.74 -3.35
CA GLY A 164 -11.70 -2.32 -2.48
C GLY A 164 -12.08 -3.72 -2.02
N THR A 165 -13.30 -3.91 -1.52
CA THR A 165 -13.80 -5.21 -1.06
C THR A 165 -13.86 -6.23 -2.19
N PHE A 166 -14.30 -5.84 -3.39
CA PHE A 166 -14.37 -6.75 -4.53
C PHE A 166 -12.99 -7.28 -4.91
N PHE A 167 -12.01 -6.40 -5.10
CA PHE A 167 -10.68 -6.80 -5.52
C PHE A 167 -9.89 -7.52 -4.41
N SER A 168 -10.07 -7.12 -3.15
CA SER A 168 -9.50 -7.82 -2.01
C SER A 168 -9.98 -9.28 -1.94
N ARG A 169 -11.29 -9.51 -2.07
CA ARG A 169 -11.86 -10.87 -2.12
C ARG A 169 -11.40 -11.67 -3.34
N LEU A 170 -11.24 -11.02 -4.48
CA LEU A 170 -10.74 -11.67 -5.69
C LEU A 170 -9.30 -12.14 -5.51
N ASP A 171 -8.45 -11.29 -4.91
CA ASP A 171 -7.04 -11.64 -4.61
C ASP A 171 -6.95 -12.82 -3.64
N ASP A 172 -7.77 -12.84 -2.60
CA ASP A 172 -7.87 -13.96 -1.65
C ASP A 172 -8.25 -15.27 -2.35
N LEU A 173 -9.24 -15.24 -3.26
CA LEU A 173 -9.67 -16.41 -4.02
C LEU A 173 -8.57 -16.91 -4.97
N ILE A 174 -7.86 -16.02 -5.65
CA ILE A 174 -6.73 -16.36 -6.53
C ILE A 174 -5.62 -17.02 -5.69
N THR A 175 -5.26 -16.43 -4.57
CA THR A 175 -4.23 -16.95 -3.66
C THR A 175 -4.60 -18.33 -3.13
N LEU A 176 -5.85 -18.53 -2.71
CA LEU A 176 -6.34 -19.82 -2.23
C LEU A 176 -6.30 -20.88 -3.34
N HIS A 177 -6.68 -20.50 -4.57
CA HIS A 177 -6.65 -21.42 -5.71
C HIS A 177 -5.22 -21.83 -6.09
N GLN A 178 -4.29 -20.89 -6.07
CA GLN A 178 -2.86 -21.15 -6.32
C GLN A 178 -2.29 -22.10 -5.26
N ARG A 179 -2.59 -21.91 -3.97
CA ARG A 179 -2.18 -22.81 -2.88
C ARG A 179 -2.72 -24.22 -3.06
N LYS A 180 -3.99 -24.37 -3.45
CA LYS A 180 -4.58 -25.69 -3.75
C LYS A 180 -3.84 -26.41 -4.88
N ARG A 181 -3.53 -25.71 -5.97
CA ARG A 181 -2.78 -26.31 -7.10
C ARG A 181 -1.41 -26.85 -6.67
N LEU A 182 -0.68 -26.11 -5.82
CA LEU A 182 0.62 -26.55 -5.29
C LEU A 182 0.50 -27.76 -4.36
N TRP A 183 -0.63 -27.92 -3.70
CA TRP A 183 -0.88 -29.06 -2.80
C TRP A 183 -1.16 -30.36 -3.58
N PHE A 184 -1.85 -30.28 -4.71
CA PHE A 184 -2.14 -31.43 -5.58
C PHE A 184 -0.98 -31.77 -6.54
N ALA A 185 0.06 -30.94 -6.64
CA ALA A 185 1.23 -31.17 -7.49
C ALA A 185 2.40 -31.88 -6.76
N LYS A 186 2.22 -32.22 -5.47
CA LYS A 186 3.13 -33.05 -4.65
C LYS A 186 2.58 -34.43 -4.48
#